data_7da793e6182e7a2dfbe00f26186ade84
#
_entry.id   7da793e6182e7a2dfbe00f26186ade84
#
_cell.length_a   1.000
_cell.length_b   1.000
_cell.length_c   1.000
_cell.angle_alpha   90.00
_cell.angle_beta   90.00
_cell.angle_gamma   90.00
#
_symmetry.space_group_name_H-M   'P 1'
#
loop_
_entity.id
_entity.type
_entity.pdbx_description
1 polymer ?
#
loop_
_entity_poly.entity_id
_entity_poly.type
_entity_poly.pdbx_seq_one_letter_code
_entity_poly.pdbx_strand_id
1 'polypeptide(L)'
;MLAQQNIDCILDVGVNVGQYHDFLRDKVLYGAPIVSFEPVGRNIDRLHERARFDSAWHIEGYALGAAEGTLPLNVMVSDQFSSFLEPDHGRVQDLGELNVPSHVETVAVRTLETVLPALRERLGIERPYLKLDTQGFDMEVLLRRQR
;
A
#
# COMPACT_ATOMS: atom_id res chain seq x y z
N MET A 1 -16.91 -6.11 -13.54
CA MET A 1 -16.81 -6.85 -12.25
C MET A 1 -16.92 -5.93 -11.04
N LEU A 2 -16.05 -4.93 -10.87
CA LEU A 2 -16.11 -4.01 -9.72
C LEU A 2 -17.42 -3.20 -9.69
N ALA A 3 -17.88 -2.72 -10.83
CA ALA A 3 -19.15 -1.99 -10.94
C ALA A 3 -20.37 -2.86 -10.60
N GLN A 4 -20.32 -4.16 -10.91
CA GLN A 4 -21.41 -5.09 -10.59
C GLN A 4 -21.52 -5.40 -9.10
N GLN A 5 -20.43 -5.22 -8.34
CA GLN A 5 -20.40 -5.42 -6.90
C GLN A 5 -20.63 -4.12 -6.12
N ASN A 6 -20.89 -3.01 -6.82
CA ASN A 6 -21.05 -1.68 -6.23
C ASN A 6 -19.85 -1.28 -5.34
N ILE A 7 -18.64 -1.61 -5.76
CA ILE A 7 -17.41 -1.19 -5.08
C ILE A 7 -17.24 0.32 -5.29
N ASP A 8 -17.25 1.07 -4.22
CA ASP A 8 -17.20 2.54 -4.25
C ASP A 8 -15.84 3.13 -3.87
N CYS A 9 -14.89 2.29 -3.48
CA CYS A 9 -13.51 2.68 -3.22
C CYS A 9 -12.59 1.46 -3.30
N ILE A 10 -11.39 1.66 -3.79
CA ILE A 10 -10.33 0.66 -3.72
C ILE A 10 -9.26 1.13 -2.75
N LEU A 11 -8.94 0.28 -1.78
CA LEU A 11 -7.84 0.43 -0.85
C LEU A 11 -6.68 -0.42 -1.36
N ASP A 12 -5.65 0.24 -1.88
CA ASP A 12 -4.48 -0.39 -2.49
C ASP A 12 -3.29 -0.31 -1.52
N VAL A 13 -2.92 -1.46 -0.95
CA VAL A 13 -1.87 -1.56 0.07
C VAL A 13 -0.62 -2.19 -0.54
N GLY A 14 0.53 -1.52 -0.36
CA GLY A 14 1.77 -1.92 -1.00
C GLY A 14 1.86 -1.44 -2.44
N VAL A 15 1.67 -0.15 -2.64
CA VAL A 15 1.41 0.48 -3.94
C VAL A 15 2.65 0.59 -4.82
N ASN A 16 3.81 0.74 -4.18
CA ASN A 16 5.07 1.04 -4.87
C ASN A 16 4.97 2.36 -5.65
N VAL A 17 4.91 2.31 -6.99
CA VAL A 17 4.84 3.51 -7.85
C VAL A 17 3.48 3.70 -8.55
N GLY A 18 2.47 2.88 -8.19
CA GLY A 18 1.11 3.07 -8.65
C GLY A 18 0.69 2.28 -9.88
N GLN A 19 1.33 1.12 -10.15
CA GLN A 19 0.99 0.29 -11.31
C GLN A 19 -0.45 -0.20 -11.27
N TYR A 20 -0.97 -0.53 -10.09
CA TYR A 20 -2.34 -1.00 -9.94
C TYR A 20 -3.36 0.11 -10.19
N HIS A 21 -3.06 1.34 -9.78
CA HIS A 21 -3.87 2.51 -10.13
C HIS A 21 -3.98 2.64 -11.66
N ASP A 22 -2.87 2.57 -12.37
CA ASP A 22 -2.87 2.69 -13.83
C ASP A 22 -3.72 1.58 -14.49
N PHE A 23 -3.56 0.35 -14.01
CA PHE A 23 -4.38 -0.76 -14.46
C PHE A 23 -5.87 -0.50 -14.25
N LEU A 24 -6.26 0.00 -13.07
CA LEU A 24 -7.65 0.30 -12.75
C LEU A 24 -8.22 1.41 -13.62
N ARG A 25 -7.46 2.48 -13.86
CA ARG A 25 -7.91 3.60 -14.68
C ARG A 25 -7.95 3.25 -16.16
N ASP A 26 -6.89 2.62 -16.68
CA ASP A 26 -6.68 2.45 -18.11
C ASP A 26 -7.32 1.17 -18.67
N LYS A 27 -7.35 0.09 -17.89
CA LYS A 27 -7.84 -1.21 -18.35
C LYS A 27 -9.21 -1.57 -17.80
N VAL A 28 -9.44 -1.32 -16.52
CA VAL A 28 -10.72 -1.61 -15.87
C VAL A 28 -11.70 -0.46 -16.04
N LEU A 29 -11.23 0.74 -16.33
CA LEU A 29 -12.00 1.98 -16.46
C LEU A 29 -12.76 2.31 -15.16
N TYR A 30 -12.14 2.00 -14.04
CA TYR A 30 -12.68 2.29 -12.73
C TYR A 30 -12.50 3.78 -12.38
N GLY A 31 -13.59 4.51 -12.18
CA GLY A 31 -13.57 5.97 -11.97
C GLY A 31 -13.77 6.42 -10.51
N ALA A 32 -14.11 5.50 -9.60
CA ALA A 32 -14.33 5.83 -8.19
C ALA A 32 -13.02 6.03 -7.41
N PRO A 33 -13.06 6.52 -6.15
CA PRO A 33 -11.87 6.75 -5.35
C PRO A 33 -10.95 5.54 -5.21
N ILE A 34 -9.65 5.81 -5.30
CA ILE A 34 -8.57 4.88 -4.96
C ILE A 34 -7.77 5.51 -3.84
N VAL A 35 -7.55 4.76 -2.75
CA VAL A 35 -6.68 5.16 -1.63
C VAL A 35 -5.48 4.23 -1.63
N SER A 36 -4.31 4.79 -1.85
CA SER A 36 -3.05 4.06 -1.93
C SER A 36 -2.22 4.27 -0.68
N PHE A 37 -1.80 3.18 -0.05
CA PHE A 37 -0.98 3.18 1.17
C PHE A 37 0.45 2.79 0.81
N GLU A 38 1.37 3.72 1.04
CA GLU A 38 2.79 3.52 0.70
C GLU A 38 3.68 4.12 1.79
N PRO A 39 4.53 3.33 2.46
CA PRO A 39 5.37 3.82 3.53
C PRO A 39 6.71 4.42 3.08
N VAL A 40 7.23 4.05 1.92
CA VAL A 40 8.57 4.47 1.46
C VAL A 40 8.55 5.92 0.96
N GLY A 41 9.37 6.79 1.57
CA GLY A 41 9.33 8.23 1.31
C GLY A 41 9.49 8.62 -0.15
N ARG A 42 10.46 8.04 -0.87
CA ARG A 42 10.67 8.32 -2.30
C ARG A 42 9.47 7.93 -3.18
N ASN A 43 8.75 6.87 -2.80
CA ASN A 43 7.56 6.44 -3.51
C ASN A 43 6.36 7.35 -3.20
N ILE A 44 6.24 7.79 -1.94
CA ILE A 44 5.21 8.76 -1.53
C ILE A 44 5.32 10.03 -2.37
N ASP A 45 6.52 10.58 -2.53
CA ASP A 45 6.75 11.78 -3.33
C ASP A 45 6.33 11.60 -4.79
N ARG A 46 6.71 10.48 -5.39
CA ARG A 46 6.34 10.13 -6.77
C ARG A 46 4.82 9.95 -6.92
N LEU A 47 4.19 9.30 -5.95
CA LEU A 47 2.74 9.11 -5.96
C LEU A 47 1.99 10.42 -5.83
N HIS A 48 2.42 11.31 -4.96
CA HIS A 48 1.82 12.64 -4.83
C HIS A 48 1.93 13.45 -6.12
N GLU A 49 3.08 13.42 -6.79
CA GLU A 49 3.26 14.08 -8.08
C GLU A 49 2.27 13.56 -9.13
N ARG A 50 2.08 12.25 -9.19
CA ARG A 50 1.15 11.62 -10.12
C ARG A 50 -0.31 11.86 -9.76
N ALA A 51 -0.64 11.83 -8.48
CA ALA A 51 -2.01 12.05 -7.99
C ALA A 51 -2.54 13.46 -8.25
N ARG A 52 -1.67 14.41 -8.58
CA ARG A 52 -2.09 15.76 -9.01
C ARG A 52 -2.97 15.74 -10.26
N PHE A 53 -2.88 14.71 -11.07
CA PHE A 53 -3.65 14.55 -12.31
C PHE A 53 -4.90 13.69 -12.15
N ASP A 54 -5.18 13.19 -10.95
CA ASP A 54 -6.35 12.37 -10.64
C ASP A 54 -6.91 12.75 -9.26
N SER A 55 -7.94 13.58 -9.23
CA SER A 55 -8.55 14.06 -7.99
C SER A 55 -9.23 12.98 -7.15
N ALA A 56 -9.49 11.80 -7.73
CA ALA A 56 -10.06 10.65 -7.04
C ALA A 56 -8.98 9.65 -6.57
N TRP A 57 -7.70 10.00 -6.68
CA TRP A 57 -6.59 9.20 -6.19
C TRP A 57 -5.98 9.84 -4.94
N HIS A 58 -6.09 9.16 -3.81
CA HIS A 58 -5.62 9.64 -2.50
C HIS A 58 -4.42 8.83 -2.06
N ILE A 59 -3.37 9.51 -1.59
CA ILE A 59 -2.13 8.88 -1.13
C ILE A 59 -2.05 9.02 0.38
N GLU A 60 -1.90 7.87 1.04
CA GLU A 60 -1.68 7.76 2.48
C GLU A 60 -0.24 7.29 2.73
N GLY A 61 0.60 8.17 3.28
CA GLY A 61 2.05 7.98 3.43
C GLY A 61 2.44 7.16 4.65
N TYR A 62 1.83 6.00 4.85
CA TYR A 62 2.15 5.08 5.94
C TYR A 62 1.80 3.64 5.54
N ALA A 63 2.34 2.68 6.33
CA ALA A 63 1.99 1.29 6.19
C ALA A 63 0.72 0.94 6.97
N LEU A 64 0.00 -0.08 6.54
CA LEU A 64 -1.03 -0.73 7.35
C LEU A 64 -0.46 -1.97 8.02
N GLY A 65 -0.78 -2.16 9.29
CA GLY A 65 -0.30 -3.28 10.08
C GLY A 65 -1.24 -3.66 11.23
N ALA A 66 -0.80 -4.58 12.08
CA ALA A 66 -1.59 -5.10 13.20
C ALA A 66 -1.67 -4.16 14.39
N ALA A 67 -0.77 -3.19 14.51
CA ALA A 67 -0.68 -2.25 15.62
C ALA A 67 -0.21 -0.88 15.17
N GLU A 68 -0.72 0.15 15.82
CA GLU A 68 -0.24 1.52 15.64
C GLU A 68 1.20 1.67 16.13
N GLY A 69 1.99 2.48 15.46
CA GLY A 69 3.37 2.77 15.87
C GLY A 69 4.29 3.09 14.71
N THR A 70 5.56 2.75 14.90
CA THR A 70 6.60 2.87 13.89
C THR A 70 7.38 1.57 13.79
N LEU A 71 7.84 1.25 12.58
CA LEU A 71 8.68 0.08 12.35
C LEU A 71 9.83 0.45 11.41
N PRO A 72 11.01 -0.20 11.56
CA PRO A 72 12.06 -0.12 10.55
C PRO A 72 11.64 -0.91 9.32
N LEU A 73 11.79 -0.29 8.16
CA LEU A 73 11.54 -0.90 6.86
C LEU A 73 12.85 -1.00 6.09
N ASN A 74 13.20 -2.21 5.66
CA ASN A 74 14.33 -2.43 4.77
C ASN A 74 13.94 -2.01 3.35
N VAL A 75 14.47 -0.86 2.91
CA VAL A 75 14.24 -0.34 1.57
C VAL A 75 15.28 -0.95 0.63
N MET A 76 14.82 -1.69 -0.36
CA MET A 76 15.67 -2.40 -1.31
C MET A 76 16.15 -1.49 -2.43
N VAL A 77 17.19 -1.91 -3.15
CA VAL A 77 17.64 -1.24 -4.37
C VAL A 77 16.50 -1.18 -5.39
N SER A 78 15.74 -2.27 -5.51
CA SER A 78 14.47 -2.27 -6.24
C SER A 78 13.31 -2.12 -5.26
N ASP A 79 12.44 -1.14 -5.48
CA ASP A 79 11.28 -0.87 -4.63
C ASP A 79 10.32 -2.06 -4.51
N GLN A 80 10.30 -2.93 -5.51
CA GLN A 80 9.44 -4.12 -5.53
C GLN A 80 9.76 -5.11 -4.41
N PHE A 81 10.96 -5.03 -3.81
CA PHE A 81 11.40 -5.93 -2.77
C PHE A 81 11.52 -5.27 -1.40
N SER A 82 11.02 -4.05 -1.24
CA SER A 82 10.96 -3.41 0.08
C SER A 82 10.05 -4.20 1.02
N SER A 83 10.51 -4.51 2.23
CA SER A 83 9.81 -5.38 3.16
C SER A 83 10.17 -5.10 4.61
N PHE A 84 9.24 -5.38 5.53
CA PHE A 84 9.48 -5.42 6.98
C PHE A 84 10.25 -6.66 7.42
N LEU A 85 10.27 -7.71 6.59
CA LEU A 85 10.99 -8.95 6.85
C LEU A 85 12.39 -8.87 6.28
N GLU A 86 13.35 -9.49 6.98
CA GLU A 86 14.69 -9.62 6.45
C GLU A 86 14.68 -10.48 5.17
N PRO A 87 15.41 -10.05 4.12
CA PRO A 87 15.50 -10.83 2.90
C PRO A 87 16.14 -12.21 3.15
N ASP A 88 15.54 -13.23 2.60
CA ASP A 88 16.11 -14.58 2.60
C ASP A 88 17.04 -14.76 1.40
N HIS A 89 18.30 -14.43 1.59
CA HIS A 89 19.33 -14.52 0.55
C HIS A 89 19.64 -15.96 0.09
N GLY A 90 19.16 -16.97 0.84
CA GLY A 90 19.41 -18.38 0.51
C GLY A 90 18.49 -18.94 -0.56
N ARG A 91 17.35 -18.32 -0.82
CA ARG A 91 16.32 -18.85 -1.72
C ARG A 91 16.32 -18.25 -3.12
N VAL A 92 16.98 -17.11 -3.34
CA VAL A 92 16.86 -16.38 -4.59
C VAL A 92 18.25 -15.93 -5.05
N GLN A 93 19.06 -16.88 -5.52
CA GLN A 93 20.41 -16.58 -6.02
C GLN A 93 20.39 -15.65 -7.25
N ASP A 94 19.37 -15.77 -8.10
CA ASP A 94 19.27 -14.99 -9.34
C ASP A 94 18.78 -13.54 -9.13
N LEU A 95 18.24 -13.23 -7.95
CA LEU A 95 17.77 -11.90 -7.57
C LEU A 95 18.62 -11.25 -6.47
N GLY A 96 19.81 -11.78 -6.19
CA GLY A 96 20.67 -11.32 -5.10
C GLY A 96 20.99 -9.83 -5.14
N GLU A 97 21.25 -9.27 -6.32
CA GLU A 97 21.51 -7.83 -6.50
C GLU A 97 20.29 -6.96 -6.22
N LEU A 98 19.09 -7.44 -6.59
CA LEU A 98 17.83 -6.73 -6.38
C LEU A 98 17.35 -6.83 -4.92
N ASN A 99 17.80 -7.85 -4.21
CA ASN A 99 17.40 -8.16 -2.84
C ASN A 99 18.35 -7.56 -1.78
N VAL A 100 19.25 -6.65 -2.18
CA VAL A 100 20.16 -5.94 -1.28
C VAL A 100 19.46 -4.72 -0.72
N PRO A 101 19.38 -4.54 0.62
CA PRO A 101 18.87 -3.34 1.22
C PRO A 101 19.72 -2.11 0.85
N SER A 102 19.10 -1.02 0.39
CA SER A 102 19.80 0.24 0.15
C SER A 102 19.98 1.03 1.44
N HIS A 103 18.96 1.00 2.29
CA HIS A 103 18.95 1.65 3.61
C HIS A 103 17.76 1.15 4.43
N VAL A 104 17.73 1.54 5.71
CA VAL A 104 16.60 1.32 6.61
C VAL A 104 15.87 2.64 6.82
N GLU A 105 14.56 2.63 6.66
CA GLU A 105 13.68 3.77 6.89
C GLU A 105 12.73 3.45 8.04
N THR A 106 12.59 4.38 8.99
CA THR A 106 11.56 4.25 10.03
C THR A 106 10.25 4.80 9.48
N VAL A 107 9.24 3.95 9.39
CA VAL A 107 7.95 4.29 8.79
C VAL A 107 6.84 4.23 9.82
N ALA A 108 5.83 5.10 9.64
CA ALA A 108 4.61 5.02 10.42
C ALA A 108 3.78 3.82 10.01
N VAL A 109 3.18 3.16 11.00
CA VAL A 109 2.25 2.06 10.82
C VAL A 109 0.93 2.39 11.49
N ARG A 110 -0.16 2.23 10.76
CA ARG A 110 -1.52 2.39 11.28
C ARG A 110 -2.34 1.13 11.04
N THR A 111 -3.37 0.94 11.82
CA THR A 111 -4.28 -0.19 11.64
C THR A 111 -5.43 0.18 10.71
N LEU A 112 -5.92 -0.80 9.96
CA LEU A 112 -7.11 -0.62 9.14
C LEU A 112 -8.33 -0.24 9.99
N GLU A 113 -8.41 -0.78 11.20
CA GLU A 113 -9.48 -0.47 12.17
C GLU A 113 -9.53 1.02 12.51
N THR A 114 -8.38 1.68 12.63
CA THR A 114 -8.30 3.13 12.90
C THR A 114 -8.53 3.96 11.65
N VAL A 115 -7.97 3.54 10.52
CA VAL A 115 -7.94 4.32 9.28
C VAL A 115 -9.28 4.28 8.54
N LEU A 116 -9.95 3.13 8.49
CA LEU A 116 -11.15 2.94 7.69
C LEU A 116 -12.32 3.85 8.08
N PRO A 117 -12.65 4.04 9.39
CA PRO A 117 -13.71 4.97 9.78
C PRO A 117 -13.44 6.41 9.33
N ALA A 118 -12.19 6.87 9.43
CA ALA A 118 -11.80 8.22 8.99
C ALA A 118 -11.92 8.38 7.47
N LEU A 119 -11.54 7.35 6.71
CA LEU A 119 -11.70 7.35 5.26
C LEU A 119 -13.18 7.35 4.85
N ARG A 120 -14.01 6.59 5.54
CA ARG A 120 -15.47 6.57 5.31
C ARG A 120 -16.09 7.95 5.53
N GLU A 121 -15.71 8.62 6.60
CA GLU A 121 -16.19 9.97 6.88
C GLU A 121 -15.71 10.98 5.82
N ARG A 122 -14.41 10.93 5.46
CA ARG A 122 -13.81 11.88 4.52
C ARG A 122 -14.28 11.70 3.09
N LEU A 123 -14.45 10.44 2.63
CA LEU A 123 -14.73 10.11 1.23
C LEU A 123 -16.15 9.60 0.99
N GLY A 124 -16.95 9.40 2.05
CA GLY A 124 -18.31 8.88 1.93
C GLY A 124 -18.40 7.44 1.41
N ILE A 125 -17.38 6.62 1.67
CA ILE A 125 -17.30 5.26 1.16
C ILE A 125 -18.05 4.26 2.06
N GLU A 126 -18.74 3.32 1.44
CA GLU A 126 -19.51 2.28 2.13
C GLU A 126 -19.01 0.86 1.82
N ARG A 127 -18.57 0.64 0.59
CA ARG A 127 -18.20 -0.68 0.05
C ARG A 127 -16.77 -0.69 -0.51
N PRO A 128 -15.75 -0.53 0.34
CA PRO A 128 -14.37 -0.58 -0.10
C PRO A 128 -13.94 -1.99 -0.48
N TYR A 129 -13.10 -2.08 -1.49
CA TYR A 129 -12.36 -3.29 -1.84
C TYR A 129 -10.91 -3.14 -1.41
N LEU A 130 -10.38 -4.13 -0.69
CA LEU A 130 -9.02 -4.13 -0.18
C LEU A 130 -8.14 -5.03 -1.05
N LYS A 131 -7.12 -4.45 -1.67
CA LYS A 131 -6.06 -5.16 -2.39
C LYS A 131 -4.78 -5.09 -1.56
N LEU A 132 -4.18 -6.25 -1.28
CA LEU A 132 -2.96 -6.38 -0.51
C LEU A 132 -1.82 -6.91 -1.39
N ASP A 133 -0.68 -6.25 -1.33
CA ASP A 133 0.56 -6.67 -1.96
C ASP A 133 1.75 -6.14 -1.15
N THR A 134 1.87 -6.61 0.10
CA THR A 134 2.88 -6.14 1.06
C THR A 134 4.07 -7.09 1.18
N GLN A 135 4.20 -8.03 0.25
CA GLN A 135 5.31 -8.97 0.14
C GLN A 135 5.54 -9.78 1.43
N GLY A 136 4.47 -10.42 1.92
CA GLY A 136 4.51 -11.31 3.08
C GLY A 136 3.98 -10.69 4.38
N PHE A 137 3.61 -9.40 4.36
CA PHE A 137 3.02 -8.70 5.53
C PHE A 137 1.50 -8.58 5.46
N ASP A 138 0.86 -9.27 4.52
CA ASP A 138 -0.58 -9.11 4.22
C ASP A 138 -1.48 -9.53 5.38
N MET A 139 -1.10 -10.56 6.11
CA MET A 139 -1.89 -11.05 7.24
C MET A 139 -1.92 -10.06 8.40
N GLU A 140 -0.85 -9.35 8.64
CA GLU A 140 -0.75 -8.35 9.71
C GLU A 140 -1.67 -7.15 9.46
N VAL A 141 -1.93 -6.82 8.20
CA VAL A 141 -2.89 -5.77 7.82
C VAL A 141 -4.30 -6.15 8.22
N LEU A 142 -4.65 -7.44 8.12
CA LEU A 142 -5.99 -7.96 8.40
C LEU A 142 -6.20 -8.33 9.87
N LEU A 143 -5.13 -8.61 10.61
CA LEU A 143 -5.24 -9.07 12.00
C LEU A 143 -5.74 -7.94 12.91
N ARG A 144 -6.85 -8.23 13.59
CA ARG A 144 -7.25 -7.46 14.77
C ARG A 144 -6.46 -8.00 15.97
N ARG A 145 -5.82 -7.12 16.74
CA ARG A 145 -5.40 -7.52 18.07
C ARG A 145 -6.66 -7.89 18.85
N GLN A 146 -6.83 -9.18 19.12
CA GLN A 146 -7.73 -9.59 20.16
C GLN A 146 -7.15 -9.06 21.49
N ARG A 147 -7.83 -8.13 22.07
CA ARG A 147 -7.53 -7.65 23.43
C ARG A 147 -7.96 -8.70 24.45
#